data_54e8d9e8f8d354f72aaf76929662fafb
#
_entry.id   54e8d9e8f8d354f72aaf76929662fafb
#
_cell.length_a   1.000
_cell.length_b   1.000
_cell.length_c   1.000
_cell.angle_alpha   90.00
_cell.angle_beta   90.00
_cell.angle_gamma   90.00
#
_symmetry.space_group_name_H-M   'P 1'
#
loop_
_entity.id
_entity.type
_entity.pdbx_description
1 polymer ?
#
loop_
_entity_poly.entity_id
_entity_poly.type
_entity_poly.pdbx_seq_one_letter_code
_entity_poly.pdbx_strand_id
1 'polypeptide(L)'
;KLPGGVSFLGQAAMSANTNSKNAELAAELVAYMTSDTCAARVAQYWPPCRHSVLDSEDFLNSNAYLDADQMKNIVAGSVLNSRAMSNNINSPSIKIETEILFDKLWTKDADIASILGEIAAVYRANLQ
;
A
#
# COMPACT_ATOMS: atom_id res chain seq x y z
N LYS A 1 -13.73 -4.26 -10.34
CA LYS A 1 -12.34 -4.06 -10.84
C LYS A 1 -12.20 -2.62 -11.32
N LEU A 2 -11.11 -1.98 -10.98
CA LEU A 2 -10.75 -0.68 -11.56
C LEU A 2 -10.54 -0.81 -13.08
N PRO A 3 -10.77 0.25 -13.86
CA PRO A 3 -10.41 0.26 -15.26
C PRO A 3 -8.96 -0.17 -15.45
N GLY A 4 -8.71 -1.15 -16.33
CA GLY A 4 -7.38 -1.74 -16.54
C GLY A 4 -7.08 -3.01 -15.71
N GLY A 5 -7.92 -3.38 -14.74
CA GLY A 5 -7.83 -4.67 -14.02
C GLY A 5 -6.63 -4.83 -13.07
N VAL A 6 -5.85 -3.76 -12.85
CA VAL A 6 -4.68 -3.75 -11.95
C VAL A 6 -5.00 -2.91 -10.72
N SER A 7 -4.77 -3.47 -9.54
CA SER A 7 -4.89 -2.75 -8.27
C SER A 7 -3.56 -2.10 -7.87
N PHE A 8 -3.63 -1.02 -7.13
CA PHE A 8 -2.47 -0.42 -6.48
C PHE A 8 -2.08 -1.26 -5.25
N LEU A 9 -0.79 -1.55 -5.11
CA LEU A 9 -0.23 -2.18 -3.92
C LEU A 9 0.52 -1.14 -3.09
N GLY A 10 -0.03 -0.80 -1.94
CA GLY A 10 0.68 -0.12 -0.86
C GLY A 10 1.31 -1.16 0.06
N GLN A 11 2.51 -0.90 0.55
CA GLN A 11 3.23 -1.78 1.45
C GLN A 11 3.66 -1.03 2.70
N ALA A 12 3.30 -1.57 3.87
CA ALA A 12 3.84 -1.15 5.14
C ALA A 12 4.87 -2.19 5.61
N ALA A 13 6.03 -1.74 6.06
CA ALA A 13 7.08 -2.61 6.54
C ALA A 13 7.55 -2.19 7.93
N MET A 14 8.02 -3.15 8.71
CA MET A 14 8.69 -2.93 9.98
C MET A 14 10.15 -3.35 9.87
N SER A 15 11.03 -2.64 10.56
CA SER A 15 12.44 -2.97 10.62
C SER A 15 12.97 -2.80 12.05
N ALA A 16 13.95 -3.62 12.42
CA ALA A 16 14.70 -3.45 13.64
C ALA A 16 15.90 -2.51 13.38
N ASN A 17 16.07 -1.50 14.24
CA ASN A 17 17.24 -0.61 14.15
C ASN A 17 18.46 -1.33 14.71
N THR A 18 19.50 -1.49 13.90
CA THR A 18 20.77 -2.15 14.28
C THR A 18 21.52 -1.42 15.41
N ASN A 19 21.27 -0.13 15.59
CA ASN A 19 21.85 0.68 16.68
C ASN A 19 21.05 0.61 17.98
N SER A 20 19.97 -0.20 18.02
CA SER A 20 19.20 -0.40 19.24
C SER A 20 20.02 -1.17 20.26
N LYS A 21 19.92 -0.79 21.55
CA LYS A 21 20.50 -1.57 22.66
C LYS A 21 19.87 -2.99 22.79
N ASN A 22 18.69 -3.18 22.18
CA ASN A 22 17.93 -4.44 22.19
C ASN A 22 17.64 -4.90 20.75
N ALA A 23 18.63 -4.85 19.85
CA ALA A 23 18.43 -5.15 18.43
C ALA A 23 17.90 -6.58 18.18
N GLU A 24 18.39 -7.56 18.93
CA GLU A 24 17.91 -8.96 18.84
C GLU A 24 16.45 -9.09 19.24
N LEU A 25 16.06 -8.52 20.38
CA LEU A 25 14.67 -8.52 20.83
C LEU A 25 13.75 -7.76 19.85
N ALA A 26 14.22 -6.68 19.27
CA ALA A 26 13.49 -5.95 18.25
C ALA A 26 13.29 -6.80 16.97
N ALA A 27 14.29 -7.56 16.57
CA ALA A 27 14.20 -8.49 15.44
C ALA A 27 13.20 -9.63 15.73
N GLU A 28 13.23 -10.21 16.93
CA GLU A 28 12.26 -11.22 17.36
C GLU A 28 10.82 -10.67 17.37
N LEU A 29 10.63 -9.43 17.84
CA LEU A 29 9.33 -8.77 17.80
C LEU A 29 8.83 -8.59 16.36
N VAL A 30 9.69 -8.13 15.44
CA VAL A 30 9.33 -8.00 14.02
C VAL A 30 8.97 -9.35 13.43
N ALA A 31 9.75 -10.41 13.71
CA ALA A 31 9.46 -11.77 13.27
C ALA A 31 8.11 -12.29 13.81
N TYR A 32 7.81 -12.04 15.07
CA TYR A 32 6.52 -12.38 15.67
C TYR A 32 5.36 -11.62 15.01
N MET A 33 5.49 -10.31 14.86
CA MET A 33 4.44 -9.46 14.27
C MET A 33 4.17 -9.78 12.79
N THR A 34 5.14 -10.34 12.08
CA THR A 34 4.99 -10.79 10.69
C THR A 34 4.71 -12.30 10.57
N SER A 35 4.50 -13.02 11.68
CA SER A 35 4.14 -14.44 11.68
C SER A 35 2.72 -14.67 11.15
N ASP A 36 2.43 -15.91 10.74
CA ASP A 36 1.10 -16.30 10.25
C ASP A 36 0.01 -16.01 11.30
N THR A 37 0.31 -16.28 12.58
CA THR A 37 -0.62 -16.03 13.70
C THR A 37 -0.99 -14.54 13.82
N CYS A 38 -0.02 -13.64 13.75
CA CYS A 38 -0.30 -12.21 13.80
C CYS A 38 -0.93 -11.70 12.51
N ALA A 39 -0.47 -12.18 11.35
CA ALA A 39 -1.05 -11.85 10.06
C ALA A 39 -2.54 -12.21 9.98
N ALA A 40 -2.93 -13.39 10.48
CA ALA A 40 -4.33 -13.81 10.56
C ALA A 40 -5.16 -12.90 11.47
N ARG A 41 -4.61 -12.46 12.62
CA ARG A 41 -5.31 -11.56 13.56
C ARG A 41 -5.56 -10.17 12.99
N VAL A 42 -4.64 -9.64 12.18
CA VAL A 42 -4.79 -8.31 11.55
C VAL A 42 -5.48 -8.34 10.21
N ALA A 43 -5.77 -9.53 9.69
CA ALA A 43 -6.38 -9.74 8.38
C ALA A 43 -7.76 -9.08 8.20
N GLN A 44 -8.49 -8.85 9.27
CA GLN A 44 -9.75 -8.10 9.27
C GLN A 44 -9.59 -6.61 8.92
N TYR A 45 -8.37 -6.06 9.06
CA TYR A 45 -8.07 -4.63 8.80
C TYR A 45 -7.20 -4.45 7.55
N TRP A 46 -6.27 -5.39 7.31
CA TRP A 46 -5.27 -5.30 6.26
C TRP A 46 -5.08 -6.64 5.57
N PRO A 47 -5.08 -6.70 4.24
CA PRO A 47 -4.76 -7.93 3.53
C PRO A 47 -3.39 -8.46 3.98
N PRO A 48 -3.29 -9.74 4.35
CA PRO A 48 -2.03 -10.32 4.81
C PRO A 48 -0.99 -10.38 3.69
N CYS A 49 0.27 -10.20 4.06
CA CYS A 49 1.40 -10.30 3.14
C CYS A 49 1.86 -11.74 2.85
N ARG A 50 1.29 -12.73 3.52
CA ARG A 50 1.62 -14.15 3.38
C ARG A 50 0.54 -14.89 2.58
N HIS A 51 0.97 -15.62 1.56
CA HIS A 51 0.05 -16.45 0.75
C HIS A 51 -0.66 -17.51 1.60
N SER A 52 0.05 -18.13 2.56
CA SER A 52 -0.55 -19.11 3.49
C SER A 52 -1.74 -18.55 4.27
N VAL A 53 -1.72 -17.25 4.57
CA VAL A 53 -2.82 -16.59 5.30
C VAL A 53 -3.91 -16.11 4.35
N LEU A 54 -3.56 -15.65 3.13
CA LEU A 54 -4.54 -15.20 2.12
C LEU A 54 -5.55 -16.29 1.71
N ASP A 55 -5.16 -17.56 1.78
CA ASP A 55 -6.01 -18.70 1.44
C ASP A 55 -6.61 -19.38 2.69
N SER A 56 -6.33 -18.85 3.89
CA SER A 56 -6.82 -19.45 5.14
C SER A 56 -8.30 -19.13 5.40
N GLU A 57 -8.98 -20.05 6.07
CA GLU A 57 -10.36 -19.82 6.53
C GLU A 57 -10.45 -18.61 7.47
N ASP A 58 -9.44 -18.40 8.32
CA ASP A 58 -9.36 -17.26 9.22
C ASP A 58 -9.40 -15.92 8.45
N PHE A 59 -8.68 -15.82 7.33
CA PHE A 59 -8.74 -14.64 6.47
C PHE A 59 -10.05 -14.54 5.72
N LEU A 60 -10.51 -15.62 5.11
CA LEU A 60 -11.73 -15.61 4.28
C LEU A 60 -12.98 -15.24 5.10
N ASN A 61 -12.99 -15.57 6.39
CA ASN A 61 -14.09 -15.24 7.30
C ASN A 61 -13.80 -14.05 8.23
N SER A 62 -12.72 -13.30 8.00
CA SER A 62 -12.28 -12.22 8.90
C SER A 62 -13.16 -10.96 8.81
N ASN A 63 -13.90 -10.76 7.73
CA ASN A 63 -14.69 -9.56 7.50
C ASN A 63 -16.18 -9.81 7.74
N ALA A 64 -16.81 -8.92 8.51
CA ALA A 64 -18.25 -9.07 8.85
C ALA A 64 -19.19 -8.69 7.71
N TYR A 65 -18.70 -8.00 6.67
CA TYR A 65 -19.52 -7.44 5.58
C TYR A 65 -19.28 -8.12 4.24
N LEU A 66 -18.20 -8.88 4.10
CA LEU A 66 -17.84 -9.60 2.88
C LEU A 66 -17.89 -11.10 3.16
N ASP A 67 -18.48 -11.84 2.25
CA ASP A 67 -18.44 -13.30 2.30
C ASP A 67 -17.08 -13.87 1.83
N ALA A 68 -16.85 -15.15 2.06
CA ALA A 68 -15.58 -15.81 1.75
C ALA A 68 -15.23 -15.74 0.24
N ASP A 69 -16.23 -15.82 -0.65
CA ASP A 69 -16.02 -15.71 -2.09
C ASP A 69 -15.62 -14.29 -2.49
N GLN A 70 -16.24 -13.28 -1.88
CA GLN A 70 -15.86 -11.88 -2.07
C GLN A 70 -14.45 -11.61 -1.54
N MET A 71 -14.11 -12.11 -0.35
CA MET A 71 -12.76 -12.00 0.22
C MET A 71 -11.73 -12.64 -0.70
N LYS A 72 -11.99 -13.83 -1.22
CA LYS A 72 -11.09 -14.54 -2.13
C LYS A 72 -10.95 -13.83 -3.48
N ASN A 73 -12.06 -13.47 -4.11
CA ASN A 73 -12.04 -12.98 -5.49
C ASN A 73 -11.75 -11.47 -5.59
N ILE A 74 -12.16 -10.69 -4.59
CA ILE A 74 -11.97 -9.24 -4.61
C ILE A 74 -10.70 -8.86 -3.86
N VAL A 75 -10.58 -9.26 -2.59
CA VAL A 75 -9.45 -8.82 -1.75
C VAL A 75 -8.18 -9.56 -2.11
N ALA A 76 -8.15 -10.90 -1.96
CA ALA A 76 -6.96 -11.68 -2.29
C ALA A 76 -6.62 -11.58 -3.78
N GLY A 77 -7.61 -11.65 -4.66
CA GLY A 77 -7.41 -11.46 -6.09
C GLY A 77 -6.89 -10.08 -6.47
N SER A 78 -7.25 -9.03 -5.74
CA SER A 78 -6.70 -7.68 -5.94
C SER A 78 -5.25 -7.59 -5.51
N VAL A 79 -4.87 -8.20 -4.37
CA VAL A 79 -3.48 -8.26 -3.90
C VAL A 79 -2.60 -8.98 -4.93
N LEU A 80 -3.02 -10.16 -5.39
CA LEU A 80 -2.27 -10.97 -6.36
C LEU A 80 -2.10 -10.30 -7.73
N ASN A 81 -3.07 -9.46 -8.14
CA ASN A 81 -3.03 -8.73 -9.40
C ASN A 81 -2.63 -7.26 -9.23
N SER A 82 -2.01 -6.91 -8.11
CA SER A 82 -1.60 -5.55 -7.84
C SER A 82 -0.19 -5.25 -8.35
N ARG A 83 0.09 -3.96 -8.48
CA ARG A 83 1.43 -3.45 -8.79
C ARG A 83 1.82 -2.37 -7.78
N ALA A 84 3.04 -2.44 -7.30
CA ALA A 84 3.62 -1.35 -6.54
C ALA A 84 3.82 -0.13 -7.45
N MET A 85 3.61 1.07 -6.90
CA MET A 85 4.03 2.29 -7.59
C MET A 85 5.54 2.28 -7.78
N SER A 86 5.97 2.79 -8.92
CA SER A 86 7.37 3.14 -9.10
C SER A 86 7.78 4.14 -8.01
N ASN A 87 8.88 3.85 -7.36
CA ASN A 87 9.40 4.67 -6.28
C ASN A 87 10.90 4.90 -6.50
N ASN A 88 11.39 6.08 -6.17
CA ASN A 88 12.79 6.42 -6.20
C ASN A 88 13.16 7.27 -4.98
N ILE A 89 14.44 7.63 -4.87
CA ILE A 89 14.95 8.41 -3.72
C ILE A 89 14.28 9.79 -3.60
N ASN A 90 13.80 10.35 -4.70
CA ASN A 90 13.16 11.67 -4.74
C ASN A 90 11.64 11.60 -4.50
N SER A 91 11.04 10.40 -4.34
CA SER A 91 9.59 10.26 -4.18
C SER A 91 8.99 11.10 -3.05
N PRO A 92 9.64 11.28 -1.88
CA PRO A 92 9.13 12.16 -0.84
C PRO A 92 9.06 13.64 -1.29
N SER A 93 10.08 14.14 -2.00
CA SER A 93 10.11 15.51 -2.52
C SER A 93 9.05 15.71 -3.59
N ILE A 94 8.94 14.78 -4.54
CA ILE A 94 7.90 14.77 -5.56
C ILE A 94 6.51 14.85 -4.93
N LYS A 95 6.27 14.05 -3.88
CA LYS A 95 4.99 14.04 -3.18
C LYS A 95 4.66 15.42 -2.61
N ILE A 96 5.59 16.04 -1.88
CA ILE A 96 5.38 17.37 -1.27
C ILE A 96 5.09 18.43 -2.34
N GLU A 97 5.89 18.47 -3.40
CA GLU A 97 5.71 19.45 -4.48
C GLU A 97 4.39 19.26 -5.23
N THR A 98 3.98 18.02 -5.47
CA THR A 98 2.76 17.72 -6.21
C THR A 98 1.49 17.82 -5.38
N GLU A 99 1.52 17.65 -4.06
CA GLU A 99 0.35 17.83 -3.19
C GLU A 99 -0.25 19.24 -3.34
N ILE A 100 0.60 20.26 -3.33
CA ILE A 100 0.17 21.66 -3.52
C ILE A 100 -0.48 21.87 -4.89
N LEU A 101 0.03 21.20 -5.91
CA LEU A 101 -0.54 21.28 -7.26
C LEU A 101 -1.86 20.51 -7.35
N PHE A 102 -1.97 19.34 -6.71
CA PHE A 102 -3.22 18.59 -6.63
C PHE A 102 -4.33 19.38 -5.94
N ASP A 103 -4.01 20.15 -4.91
CA ASP A 103 -4.99 20.98 -4.21
C ASP A 103 -5.62 22.05 -5.14
N LYS A 104 -4.88 22.54 -6.13
CA LYS A 104 -5.43 23.48 -7.13
C LYS A 104 -6.54 22.88 -7.99
N LEU A 105 -6.59 21.55 -8.17
CA LEU A 105 -7.65 20.88 -8.94
C LEU A 105 -9.04 21.05 -8.33
N TRP A 106 -9.11 21.31 -7.03
CA TRP A 106 -10.37 21.48 -6.30
C TRP A 106 -10.84 22.93 -6.25
N THR A 107 -10.12 23.86 -6.88
CA THR A 107 -10.53 25.26 -6.97
C THR A 107 -11.58 25.45 -8.07
N LYS A 108 -12.46 26.43 -7.86
CA LYS A 108 -13.46 26.78 -8.88
C LYS A 108 -12.75 27.26 -10.15
N ASP A 109 -13.22 26.80 -11.30
CA ASP A 109 -12.69 27.14 -12.62
C ASP A 109 -11.21 26.73 -12.86
N ALA A 110 -10.75 25.67 -12.18
CA ALA A 110 -9.40 25.13 -12.33
C ALA A 110 -9.12 24.71 -13.79
N ASP A 111 -8.00 25.15 -14.35
CA ASP A 111 -7.48 24.59 -15.60
C ASP A 111 -6.81 23.25 -15.32
N ILE A 112 -7.59 22.18 -15.36
CA ILE A 112 -7.16 20.80 -15.05
C ILE A 112 -6.00 20.39 -15.96
N ALA A 113 -6.02 20.72 -17.24
CA ALA A 113 -4.98 20.32 -18.19
C ALA A 113 -3.63 20.97 -17.86
N SER A 114 -3.64 22.26 -17.54
CA SER A 114 -2.44 23.00 -17.13
C SER A 114 -1.86 22.44 -15.83
N ILE A 115 -2.71 22.24 -14.81
CA ILE A 115 -2.27 21.74 -13.50
C ILE A 115 -1.68 20.32 -13.62
N LEU A 116 -2.31 19.42 -14.37
CA LEU A 116 -1.77 18.09 -14.62
C LEU A 116 -0.45 18.13 -15.42
N GLY A 117 -0.31 19.12 -16.30
CA GLY A 117 0.94 19.41 -17.01
C GLY A 117 2.08 19.80 -16.05
N GLU A 118 1.80 20.69 -15.07
CA GLU A 118 2.74 21.08 -14.03
C GLU A 118 3.15 19.87 -13.17
N ILE A 119 2.19 19.07 -12.72
CA ILE A 119 2.44 17.83 -11.96
C ILE A 119 3.34 16.87 -12.75
N ALA A 120 3.03 16.64 -14.02
CA ALA A 120 3.83 15.79 -14.88
C ALA A 120 5.26 16.32 -15.08
N ALA A 121 5.45 17.63 -15.09
CA ALA A 121 6.77 18.26 -15.17
C ALA A 121 7.61 17.98 -13.90
N VAL A 122 7.00 18.10 -12.71
CA VAL A 122 7.67 17.74 -11.44
C VAL A 122 8.14 16.29 -11.46
N TYR A 123 7.27 15.35 -11.87
CA TYR A 123 7.66 13.94 -11.98
C TYR A 123 8.82 13.74 -12.95
N ARG A 124 8.75 14.32 -14.16
CA ARG A 124 9.83 14.16 -15.16
C ARG A 124 11.18 14.72 -14.69
N ALA A 125 11.16 15.84 -13.96
CA ALA A 125 12.37 16.46 -13.45
C ALA A 125 13.06 15.62 -12.37
N ASN A 126 12.31 14.83 -11.62
CA ASN A 126 12.78 14.11 -10.44
C ASN A 126 12.95 12.59 -10.66
N LEU A 127 12.55 12.06 -11.81
CA LEU A 127 12.68 10.62 -12.14
C LEU A 127 13.97 10.26 -12.90
N GLN A 128 14.92 11.20 -12.99
CA GLN A 128 16.21 10.96 -13.64
C GLN A 128 17.18 10.23 -12.71
#